data_89158a0fbe362fa6f81e8ff481fc9b5e
#
_entry.id   89158a0fbe362fa6f81e8ff481fc9b5e
#
_cell.length_a   1.000
_cell.length_b   1.000
_cell.length_c   1.000
_cell.angle_alpha   90.00
_cell.angle_beta   90.00
_cell.angle_gamma   90.00
#
_symmetry.space_group_name_H-M   'P 1'
#
loop_
_entity.id
_entity.type
_entity.pdbx_description
1 polymer ?
#
loop_
_entity_poly.entity_id
_entity_poly.type
_entity_poly.pdbx_seq_one_letter_code
_entity_poly.pdbx_strand_id
1 'polypeptide(L)'
;MQEITRVGVDLAKNVIQIHAVDAQGKTVINRQLPRGKFKEWCIQLPVGCLVAMEACGGAHYWARTLRSLGIEVRLVAPHLVTAYRLQGKSGKNDANDAAAVCEAA
;
A
#
# COMPACT_ATOMS: atom_id res chain seq x y z
N MET A 1 -3.23 -2.36 -15.61
CA MET A 1 -2.98 -3.11 -14.36
C MET A 1 -4.19 -3.95 -14.03
N GLN A 2 -4.29 -5.01 -14.71
CA GLN A 2 -5.40 -5.91 -14.52
C GLN A 2 -5.25 -6.72 -13.24
N GLU A 3 -6.37 -7.09 -12.68
CA GLU A 3 -6.48 -8.04 -11.57
C GLU A 3 -5.97 -7.60 -10.23
N ILE A 4 -5.44 -6.40 -10.11
CA ILE A 4 -5.04 -5.90 -8.80
C ILE A 4 -6.29 -5.54 -8.02
N THR A 5 -6.44 -6.12 -6.82
CA THR A 5 -7.60 -5.83 -5.98
C THR A 5 -7.22 -5.08 -4.71
N ARG A 6 -5.97 -5.18 -4.29
CA ARG A 6 -5.51 -4.53 -3.07
C ARG A 6 -4.04 -4.16 -3.19
N VAL A 7 -3.69 -2.99 -2.68
CA VAL A 7 -2.32 -2.49 -2.68
C VAL A 7 -1.94 -2.09 -1.27
N GLY A 8 -0.82 -2.61 -0.78
CA GLY A 8 -0.22 -2.15 0.46
C GLY A 8 0.86 -1.14 0.15
N VAL A 9 0.90 -0.05 0.90
CA VAL A 9 1.81 1.05 0.65
C VAL A 9 2.63 1.35 1.89
N ASP A 10 3.95 1.44 1.71
CA ASP A 10 4.86 1.90 2.74
C ASP A 10 5.41 3.25 2.31
N LEU A 11 5.02 4.29 3.04
CA LEU A 11 5.39 5.67 2.73
C LEU A 11 6.76 5.98 3.31
N ALA A 12 7.67 6.41 2.47
CA ALA A 12 8.98 6.85 2.91
C ALA A 12 9.20 8.29 2.39
N LYS A 13 10.33 8.86 2.78
CA LYS A 13 10.57 10.28 2.50
C LYS A 13 10.61 10.58 1.00
N ASN A 14 11.37 9.79 0.25
CA ASN A 14 11.58 10.08 -1.16
C ASN A 14 10.99 9.04 -2.10
N VAL A 15 10.75 7.85 -1.59
CA VAL A 15 10.23 6.76 -2.39
C VAL A 15 9.03 6.14 -1.67
N ILE A 16 8.20 5.46 -2.43
CA ILE A 16 7.04 4.76 -1.89
C ILE A 16 7.10 3.32 -2.37
N GLN A 17 7.11 2.39 -1.43
CA GLN A 17 7.11 0.96 -1.76
C GLN A 17 5.67 0.50 -1.91
N ILE A 18 5.37 -0.21 -2.98
CA ILE A 18 4.04 -0.77 -3.19
C ILE A 18 4.11 -2.29 -3.30
N HIS A 19 3.05 -2.92 -2.82
CA HIS A 19 2.88 -4.37 -2.88
C HIS A 19 1.43 -4.61 -3.27
N ALA A 20 1.21 -5.05 -4.50
CA ALA A 20 -0.13 -5.22 -5.04
C ALA A 20 -0.46 -6.70 -5.23
N VAL A 21 -1.67 -7.09 -4.86
CA VAL A 21 -2.11 -8.47 -4.97
C VAL A 21 -3.41 -8.58 -5.76
N ASP A 22 -3.69 -9.77 -6.27
CA ASP A 22 -4.93 -10.07 -6.95
C ASP A 22 -5.99 -10.58 -5.96
N ALA A 23 -7.12 -11.03 -6.46
CA ALA A 23 -8.23 -11.48 -5.62
C ALA A 23 -7.88 -12.69 -4.77
N GLN A 24 -6.90 -13.49 -5.17
CA GLN A 24 -6.46 -14.64 -4.42
C GLN A 24 -5.33 -14.31 -3.44
N GLY A 25 -4.92 -13.04 -3.37
CA GLY A 25 -3.84 -12.63 -2.50
C GLY A 25 -2.45 -12.87 -3.09
N LYS A 26 -2.39 -13.21 -4.37
CA LYS A 26 -1.11 -13.47 -5.02
C LYS A 26 -0.47 -12.16 -5.45
N THR A 27 0.84 -12.04 -5.22
CA THR A 27 1.58 -10.83 -5.57
C THR A 27 1.63 -10.60 -7.06
N VAL A 28 1.16 -9.45 -7.49
CA VAL A 28 1.20 -9.02 -8.89
C VAL A 28 2.35 -8.06 -9.12
N ILE A 29 2.52 -7.09 -8.23
CA ILE A 29 3.56 -6.07 -8.34
C ILE A 29 4.17 -5.85 -6.96
N ASN A 30 5.49 -5.69 -6.93
CA ASN A 30 6.21 -5.37 -5.71
C ASN A 30 7.39 -4.50 -6.13
N ARG A 31 7.28 -3.19 -5.93
CA ARG A 31 8.34 -2.30 -6.40
C ARG A 31 8.28 -0.96 -5.69
N GLN A 32 9.33 -0.16 -5.89
CA GLN A 32 9.41 1.21 -5.39
C GLN A 32 9.01 2.18 -6.50
N LEU A 33 8.36 3.25 -6.08
CA LEU A 33 8.02 4.35 -6.98
C LEU A 33 8.62 5.64 -6.42
N PRO A 34 9.10 6.54 -7.27
CA PRO A 34 9.40 7.88 -6.81
C PRO A 34 8.13 8.52 -6.25
N ARG A 35 8.28 9.29 -5.18
CA ARG A 35 7.13 9.91 -4.53
C ARG A 35 6.26 10.71 -5.51
N GLY A 36 6.91 11.38 -6.46
CA GLY A 36 6.19 12.19 -7.46
C GLY A 36 5.42 11.39 -8.48
N LYS A 37 5.60 10.08 -8.54
CA LYS A 37 4.90 9.21 -9.50
C LYS A 37 3.79 8.39 -8.87
N PHE A 38 3.66 8.42 -7.56
CA PHE A 38 2.73 7.56 -6.84
C PHE A 38 1.27 7.87 -7.22
N LYS A 39 0.91 9.14 -7.26
CA LYS A 39 -0.47 9.54 -7.59
C LYS A 39 -0.85 9.07 -8.98
N GLU A 40 0.02 9.27 -9.97
CA GLU A 40 -0.23 8.84 -11.35
C GLU A 40 -0.40 7.33 -11.42
N TRP A 41 0.40 6.60 -10.67
CA TRP A 41 0.29 5.15 -10.65
C TRP A 41 -1.05 4.71 -10.07
N CYS A 42 -1.49 5.34 -8.99
CA CYS A 42 -2.75 4.99 -8.35
C CYS A 42 -3.96 5.26 -9.23
N ILE A 43 -3.90 6.31 -10.04
CA ILE A 43 -5.02 6.66 -10.94
C ILE A 43 -5.28 5.55 -11.94
N GLN A 44 -4.27 4.75 -12.26
CA GLN A 44 -4.40 3.66 -13.23
C GLN A 44 -4.95 2.37 -12.63
N LEU A 45 -5.17 2.32 -11.32
CA LEU A 45 -5.66 1.10 -10.67
C LEU A 45 -7.10 0.81 -11.10
N PRO A 46 -7.47 -0.49 -11.11
CA PRO A 46 -8.85 -0.86 -11.44
C PRO A 46 -9.84 -0.22 -10.47
N VAL A 47 -11.04 0.05 -10.96
CA VAL A 47 -12.12 0.56 -10.12
C VAL A 47 -12.40 -0.44 -9.01
N GLY A 48 -12.53 0.04 -7.78
CA GLY A 48 -12.80 -0.81 -6.63
C GLY A 48 -11.57 -1.36 -5.96
N CYS A 49 -10.38 -1.09 -6.51
CA CYS A 49 -9.14 -1.51 -5.86
C CYS A 49 -8.95 -0.74 -4.56
N LEU A 50 -8.54 -1.45 -3.51
CA LEU A 50 -8.30 -0.85 -2.21
C LEU A 50 -6.82 -0.52 -2.07
N VAL A 51 -6.53 0.71 -1.67
CA VAL A 51 -5.15 1.13 -1.34
C VAL A 51 -5.06 1.26 0.16
N ALA A 52 -4.17 0.52 0.78
CA ALA A 52 -4.02 0.48 2.22
C ALA A 52 -2.68 1.08 2.62
N MET A 53 -2.66 1.84 3.71
CA MET A 53 -1.46 2.48 4.26
C MET A 53 -1.46 2.36 5.76
N GLU A 54 -0.28 2.27 6.34
CA GLU A 54 -0.16 2.34 7.79
C GLU A 54 -0.49 3.77 8.24
N ALA A 55 -1.31 3.91 9.27
CA ALA A 55 -1.71 5.21 9.78
C ALA A 55 -0.48 5.91 10.39
N CYS A 56 -0.05 6.98 9.74
CA CYS A 56 1.09 7.78 10.17
C CYS A 56 0.88 9.20 9.62
N GLY A 57 1.80 10.10 9.94
CA GLY A 57 1.61 11.50 9.58
C GLY A 57 1.33 11.75 8.11
N GLY A 58 2.13 11.15 7.23
CA GLY A 58 1.96 11.36 5.79
C GLY A 58 0.76 10.64 5.20
N ALA A 59 0.27 9.60 5.88
CA ALA A 59 -0.81 8.78 5.33
C ALA A 59 -2.12 9.55 5.21
N HIS A 60 -2.39 10.46 6.14
CA HIS A 60 -3.64 11.22 6.11
C HIS A 60 -3.72 12.12 4.89
N TYR A 61 -2.60 12.74 4.53
CA TYR A 61 -2.54 13.55 3.32
C TYR A 61 -2.84 12.69 2.08
N TRP A 62 -2.17 11.54 1.99
CA TRP A 62 -2.36 10.67 0.85
C TRP A 62 -3.76 10.08 0.79
N ALA A 63 -4.33 9.73 1.97
CA ALA A 63 -5.69 9.22 2.01
C ALA A 63 -6.67 10.26 1.47
N ARG A 64 -6.55 11.53 1.90
CA ARG A 64 -7.42 12.58 1.40
C ARG A 64 -7.25 12.78 -0.10
N THR A 65 -6.00 12.82 -0.56
CA THR A 65 -5.71 13.05 -1.97
C THR A 65 -6.29 11.94 -2.84
N LEU A 66 -6.06 10.69 -2.48
CA LEU A 66 -6.53 9.57 -3.28
C LEU A 66 -8.05 9.43 -3.22
N ARG A 67 -8.65 9.67 -2.04
CA ARG A 67 -10.10 9.62 -1.92
C ARG A 67 -10.78 10.67 -2.78
N SER A 68 -10.16 11.84 -2.90
CA SER A 68 -10.71 12.90 -3.74
C SER A 68 -10.73 12.50 -5.21
N LEU A 69 -9.93 11.52 -5.59
CA LEU A 69 -9.87 10.99 -6.94
C LEU A 69 -10.76 9.77 -7.13
N GLY A 70 -11.56 9.43 -6.12
CA GLY A 70 -12.45 8.28 -6.20
C GLY A 70 -11.80 6.95 -5.87
N ILE A 71 -10.61 6.96 -5.31
CA ILE A 71 -9.89 5.74 -4.95
C ILE A 71 -10.21 5.37 -3.50
N GLU A 72 -10.52 4.10 -3.28
CA GLU A 72 -10.80 3.62 -1.94
C GLU A 72 -9.50 3.47 -1.16
N VAL A 73 -9.43 4.09 0.03
CA VAL A 73 -8.24 4.06 0.86
C VAL A 73 -8.59 3.59 2.26
N ARG A 74 -7.77 2.69 2.81
CA ARG A 74 -7.90 2.25 4.19
C ARG A 74 -6.61 2.55 4.94
N LEU A 75 -6.76 3.17 6.11
CA LEU A 75 -5.62 3.38 7.00
C LEU A 75 -5.60 2.24 8.01
N VAL A 76 -4.45 1.59 8.15
CA VAL A 76 -4.29 0.42 9.01
C VAL A 76 -3.49 0.81 10.24
N ALA A 77 -3.96 0.42 11.42
CA ALA A 77 -3.28 0.76 12.66
C ALA A 77 -1.89 0.15 12.71
N PRO A 78 -0.90 0.87 13.23
CA PRO A 78 0.48 0.37 13.24
C PRO A 78 0.65 -0.98 13.96
N HIS A 79 -0.10 -1.23 15.01
CA HIS A 79 0.05 -2.50 15.73
C HIS A 79 -0.40 -3.70 14.88
N LEU A 80 -1.35 -3.50 13.98
CA LEU A 80 -1.78 -4.57 13.09
C LEU A 80 -0.71 -4.85 12.04
N VAL A 81 -0.10 -3.80 11.52
CA VAL A 81 0.98 -3.96 10.55
C VAL A 81 2.16 -4.69 11.19
N THR A 82 2.50 -4.32 12.42
CA THR A 82 3.60 -4.96 13.16
C THR A 82 3.37 -6.45 13.31
N ALA A 83 2.13 -6.86 13.63
CA ALA A 83 1.82 -8.27 13.80
C ALA A 83 2.13 -9.07 12.53
N TYR A 84 1.74 -8.55 11.39
CA TYR A 84 1.99 -9.24 10.13
C TYR A 84 3.47 -9.20 9.74
N ARG A 85 4.16 -8.12 10.07
CA ARG A 85 5.59 -8.01 9.80
C ARG A 85 6.37 -9.06 10.59
N LEU A 86 6.00 -9.28 11.83
CA LEU A 86 6.67 -10.28 12.67
C LEU A 86 6.43 -11.68 12.15
N GLN A 87 5.24 -11.96 11.65
CA GLN A 87 4.95 -13.25 11.04
C GLN A 87 5.75 -13.46 9.77
N GLY A 88 6.10 -12.38 9.11
CA GLY A 88 6.88 -12.42 7.90
C GLY A 88 8.32 -12.79 8.12
N LYS A 89 8.77 -12.84 9.35
CA LYS A 89 10.04 -13.38 9.77
C LYS A 89 11.31 -12.69 9.31
N SER A 90 11.39 -12.09 8.20
CA SER A 90 12.60 -11.43 7.81
C SER A 90 12.62 -10.05 8.44
N GLY A 91 13.71 -9.42 8.46
CA GLY A 91 13.85 -8.13 9.11
C GLY A 91 12.98 -7.06 8.48
N LYS A 92 13.17 -5.85 8.95
CA LYS A 92 12.44 -4.71 8.43
C LYS A 92 13.06 -4.24 7.13
N ASN A 93 12.24 -4.12 6.10
CA ASN A 93 12.61 -3.43 4.88
C ASN A 93 11.32 -2.96 4.21
N ASP A 94 11.45 -2.07 3.25
CA ASP A 94 10.29 -1.43 2.65
C ASP A 94 9.35 -2.43 1.98
N ALA A 95 9.90 -3.45 1.34
CA ALA A 95 9.07 -4.45 0.66
C ALA A 95 8.28 -5.27 1.66
N ASN A 96 8.91 -5.66 2.77
CA ASN A 96 8.21 -6.40 3.81
C ASN A 96 7.15 -5.55 4.49
N ASP A 97 7.42 -4.26 4.67
CA ASP A 97 6.47 -3.35 5.30
C ASP A 97 5.24 -3.15 4.42
N ALA A 98 5.43 -2.96 3.12
CA ALA A 98 4.31 -2.82 2.20
C ALA A 98 3.47 -4.09 2.14
N ALA A 99 4.12 -5.25 2.13
CA ALA A 99 3.42 -6.53 2.14
C ALA A 99 2.60 -6.70 3.42
N ALA A 100 3.16 -6.30 4.57
CA ALA A 100 2.45 -6.39 5.84
C ALA A 100 1.22 -5.49 5.85
N VAL A 101 1.33 -4.28 5.32
CA VAL A 101 0.18 -3.38 5.22
C VAL A 101 -0.90 -4.00 4.34
N CYS A 102 -0.51 -4.58 3.23
CA CYS A 102 -1.42 -5.23 2.31
C CYS A 102 -2.17 -6.38 2.98
N GLU A 103 -1.45 -7.21 3.75
CA GLU A 103 -2.06 -8.33 4.46
C GLU A 103 -2.99 -7.87 5.57
N ALA A 104 -2.62 -6.81 6.29
CA ALA A 104 -3.42 -6.31 7.40
C ALA A 104 -4.71 -5.63 6.92
N ALA A 105 -4.74 -5.21 5.69
CA ALA A 105 -5.95 -4.61 5.12
C ALA A 105 -6.96 -5.68 4.80
#